data_60827eda90ce4304122ddfd966b95c34
#
_entry.id   60827eda90ce4304122ddfd966b95c34
#
_cell.length_a   1.000
_cell.length_b   1.000
_cell.length_c   1.000
_cell.angle_alpha   90.00
_cell.angle_beta   90.00
_cell.angle_gamma   90.00
#
_symmetry.space_group_name_H-M   'P 1'
#
loop_
_entity.id
_entity.type
_entity.pdbx_description
1 polymer ?
#
loop_
_entity_poly.entity_id
_entity_poly.type
_entity_poly.pdbx_seq_one_letter_code
_entity_poly.pdbx_strand_id
1 'polypeptide(L)'
;DLLLLLNNFVSFSSFYRRQGGIFQAGTLYLDGRSCELTVDVQDTGPHAALAGLAKTFLAYCECRRGDKVRTIVAAFTAGDVDFLFVGRNGVFYDRAGNDWDATIVKLIDNPTSIGQAFFSPYKKFLRFVEAQVAQRAASKDAAVTEGLQAKAAHLAGGAAPTPAEAPAPSKTDVGTVAAIGVALGSLSTVAGAVLSKVLELGPWIPLALLGVMLAISGPSVLIAWMKL
;
A
#
# COMPACT_ATOMS: atom_id res chain seq x y z
N ASP A 1 -13.09 5.46 -40.63
CA ASP A 1 -13.50 5.54 -39.20
C ASP A 1 -13.51 4.15 -38.54
N LEU A 2 -14.17 3.12 -39.11
CA LEU A 2 -14.20 1.77 -38.55
C LEU A 2 -12.80 1.15 -38.35
N LEU A 3 -11.94 1.27 -39.35
CA LEU A 3 -10.55 0.77 -39.26
C LEU A 3 -9.78 1.48 -38.15
N LEU A 4 -9.94 2.78 -38.00
CA LEU A 4 -9.34 3.55 -36.92
C LEU A 4 -9.81 3.07 -35.55
N LEU A 5 -11.10 2.83 -35.42
CA LEU A 5 -11.71 2.30 -34.18
C LEU A 5 -11.14 0.91 -33.86
N LEU A 6 -11.10 0.00 -34.83
CA LEU A 6 -10.55 -1.36 -34.66
C LEU A 6 -9.08 -1.33 -34.27
N ASN A 7 -8.28 -0.47 -34.91
CA ASN A 7 -6.87 -0.33 -34.59
C ASN A 7 -6.60 0.22 -33.19
N ASN A 8 -7.51 1.00 -32.63
CA ASN A 8 -7.35 1.59 -31.31
C ASN A 8 -7.95 0.74 -30.18
N PHE A 9 -9.10 0.07 -30.40
CA PHE A 9 -9.83 -0.62 -29.33
C PHE A 9 -9.81 -2.14 -29.41
N VAL A 10 -9.40 -2.72 -30.54
CA VAL A 10 -9.33 -4.17 -30.70
C VAL A 10 -7.88 -4.64 -30.81
N SER A 11 -7.11 -4.09 -31.75
CA SER A 11 -5.72 -4.50 -31.96
C SER A 11 -4.70 -3.68 -31.17
N PHE A 12 -5.08 -2.49 -30.67
CA PHE A 12 -4.18 -1.54 -30.02
C PHE A 12 -2.92 -1.21 -30.84
N SER A 13 -2.99 -1.36 -32.19
CA SER A 13 -1.83 -1.25 -33.06
C SER A 13 -1.19 0.15 -33.02
N SER A 14 -2.00 1.20 -32.90
CA SER A 14 -1.50 2.57 -32.79
C SER A 14 -0.69 2.76 -31.50
N PHE A 15 -1.19 2.24 -30.38
CA PHE A 15 -0.50 2.29 -29.09
C PHE A 15 0.86 1.58 -29.14
N TYR A 16 0.90 0.34 -29.63
CA TYR A 16 2.14 -0.42 -29.72
C TYR A 16 3.15 0.18 -30.71
N ARG A 17 2.69 0.93 -31.70
CA ARG A 17 3.55 1.69 -32.61
C ARG A 17 3.95 3.06 -32.07
N ARG A 18 3.58 3.40 -30.83
CA ARG A 18 3.82 4.71 -30.19
C ARG A 18 3.21 5.89 -30.97
N GLN A 19 2.09 5.65 -31.64
CA GLN A 19 1.36 6.66 -32.42
C GLN A 19 0.25 7.36 -31.63
N GLY A 20 0.16 7.11 -30.33
CA GLY A 20 -0.88 7.65 -29.48
C GLY A 20 -2.30 7.19 -29.87
N GLY A 21 -2.86 6.22 -29.12
CA GLY A 21 -4.23 5.76 -29.34
C GLY A 21 -5.25 6.86 -29.03
N ILE A 22 -6.43 6.81 -29.67
CA ILE A 22 -7.51 7.78 -29.42
C ILE A 22 -8.03 7.73 -27.98
N PHE A 23 -7.85 6.60 -27.28
CA PHE A 23 -8.24 6.40 -25.89
C PHE A 23 -7.25 6.99 -24.89
N GLN A 24 -6.00 7.29 -25.30
CA GLN A 24 -5.00 7.84 -24.40
C GLN A 24 -5.33 9.28 -24.02
N ALA A 25 -5.30 9.57 -22.74
CA ALA A 25 -5.51 10.91 -22.21
C ALA A 25 -4.23 11.77 -22.31
N GLY A 26 -3.05 11.14 -22.19
CA GLY A 26 -1.76 11.80 -22.20
C GLY A 26 -0.67 10.92 -21.59
N THR A 27 0.36 11.53 -21.02
CA THR A 27 1.48 10.85 -20.36
C THR A 27 1.62 11.31 -18.92
N LEU A 28 1.62 10.36 -18.00
CA LEU A 28 1.83 10.61 -16.57
C LEU A 28 3.29 10.35 -16.20
N TYR A 29 3.90 11.28 -15.50
CA TYR A 29 5.25 11.18 -14.94
C TYR A 29 5.17 11.13 -13.42
N LEU A 30 5.70 10.05 -12.83
CA LEU A 30 5.75 9.81 -11.38
C LEU A 30 7.12 9.26 -10.99
N ASP A 31 7.87 9.97 -10.16
CA ASP A 31 9.16 9.51 -9.61
C ASP A 31 10.14 8.97 -10.66
N GLY A 32 10.33 9.69 -11.77
CA GLY A 32 11.19 9.23 -12.85
C GLY A 32 10.62 8.09 -13.70
N ARG A 33 9.38 7.69 -13.45
CA ARG A 33 8.62 6.74 -14.28
C ARG A 33 7.69 7.49 -15.22
N SER A 34 7.50 7.00 -16.42
CA SER A 34 6.49 7.50 -17.36
C SER A 34 5.46 6.42 -17.66
N CYS A 35 4.19 6.81 -17.71
CA CYS A 35 3.09 5.95 -18.08
C CYS A 35 2.29 6.61 -19.22
N GLU A 36 2.34 6.00 -20.40
CA GLU A 36 1.60 6.48 -21.58
C GLU A 36 0.20 5.88 -21.64
N LEU A 37 -0.05 4.75 -20.96
CA LEU A 37 -1.36 4.12 -20.92
C LEU A 37 -2.23 4.79 -19.85
N THR A 38 -2.70 5.97 -20.18
CA THR A 38 -3.58 6.78 -19.33
C THR A 38 -4.91 7.00 -20.01
N VAL A 39 -6.01 6.88 -19.26
CA VAL A 39 -7.39 7.04 -19.75
C VAL A 39 -8.13 8.00 -18.83
N ASP A 40 -8.97 8.86 -19.40
CA ASP A 40 -9.87 9.70 -18.62
C ASP A 40 -10.99 8.89 -17.98
N VAL A 41 -11.28 9.18 -16.73
CA VAL A 41 -12.33 8.51 -15.96
C VAL A 41 -13.25 9.57 -15.36
N GLN A 42 -14.52 9.57 -15.76
CA GLN A 42 -15.50 10.49 -15.21
C GLN A 42 -15.97 10.06 -13.82
N ASP A 43 -16.20 8.76 -13.64
CA ASP A 43 -16.61 8.18 -12.36
C ASP A 43 -15.66 7.02 -11.97
N THR A 44 -14.97 7.23 -10.88
CA THR A 44 -14.01 6.24 -10.37
C THR A 44 -14.67 5.03 -9.70
N GLY A 45 -15.92 5.14 -9.25
CA GLY A 45 -16.66 4.07 -8.57
C GLY A 45 -16.89 2.86 -9.46
N PRO A 46 -17.68 2.97 -10.53
CA PRO A 46 -17.94 1.88 -11.46
C PRO A 46 -16.67 1.36 -12.15
N HIS A 47 -15.76 2.29 -12.53
CA HIS A 47 -14.51 1.90 -13.16
C HIS A 47 -13.65 1.05 -12.22
N ALA A 48 -13.53 1.44 -10.95
CA ALA A 48 -12.74 0.71 -9.97
C ALA A 48 -13.35 -0.67 -9.62
N ALA A 49 -14.67 -0.82 -9.69
CA ALA A 49 -15.33 -2.11 -9.50
C ALA A 49 -14.92 -3.13 -10.57
N LEU A 50 -14.74 -2.69 -11.81
CA LEU A 50 -14.29 -3.52 -12.94
C LEU A 50 -12.77 -3.65 -13.01
N ALA A 51 -12.02 -2.77 -12.37
CA ALA A 51 -10.56 -2.72 -12.43
C ALA A 51 -9.88 -3.99 -11.90
N GLY A 52 -10.53 -4.72 -10.98
CA GLY A 52 -10.06 -6.02 -10.51
C GLY A 52 -9.97 -7.08 -11.62
N LEU A 53 -10.75 -6.94 -12.69
CA LEU A 53 -10.72 -7.85 -13.85
C LEU A 53 -9.49 -7.59 -14.74
N ALA A 54 -9.01 -6.35 -14.82
CA ALA A 54 -7.84 -6.00 -15.61
C ALA A 54 -6.56 -6.65 -15.09
N LYS A 55 -6.52 -6.98 -13.79
CA LYS A 55 -5.37 -7.58 -13.10
C LYS A 55 -4.05 -6.87 -13.38
N THR A 56 -4.09 -5.59 -13.64
CA THR A 56 -2.96 -4.70 -13.92
C THR A 56 -2.81 -3.74 -12.75
N PHE A 57 -1.62 -3.23 -12.49
CA PHE A 57 -1.44 -2.17 -11.50
C PHE A 57 -2.07 -0.90 -12.05
N LEU A 58 -3.04 -0.34 -11.31
CA LEU A 58 -3.76 0.87 -11.71
C LEU A 58 -3.58 1.96 -10.67
N ALA A 59 -3.19 3.15 -11.13
CA ALA A 59 -3.12 4.36 -10.33
C ALA A 59 -4.18 5.36 -10.83
N TYR A 60 -5.12 5.69 -9.95
CA TYR A 60 -6.08 6.78 -10.18
C TYR A 60 -5.45 8.06 -9.69
N CYS A 61 -5.36 9.04 -10.58
CA CYS A 61 -4.79 10.34 -10.28
C CYS A 61 -5.82 11.43 -10.51
N GLU A 62 -5.94 12.31 -9.53
CA GLU A 62 -6.63 13.57 -9.69
C GLU A 62 -5.64 14.59 -10.27
N CYS A 63 -5.95 15.14 -11.42
CA CYS A 63 -5.12 16.09 -12.14
C CYS A 63 -5.76 17.47 -12.05
N ARG A 64 -5.00 18.45 -11.55
CA ARG A 64 -5.44 19.83 -11.35
C ARG A 64 -4.63 20.78 -12.22
N ARG A 65 -5.33 21.78 -12.80
CA ARG A 65 -4.74 22.88 -13.54
C ARG A 65 -5.55 24.14 -13.32
N GLY A 66 -5.11 25.01 -12.42
CA GLY A 66 -5.93 26.12 -11.94
C GLY A 66 -7.24 25.61 -11.35
N ASP A 67 -8.37 26.10 -11.84
CA ASP A 67 -9.72 25.70 -11.37
C ASP A 67 -10.23 24.41 -12.03
N LYS A 68 -9.51 23.86 -13.00
CA LYS A 68 -9.93 22.64 -13.71
C LYS A 68 -9.42 21.40 -13.00
N VAL A 69 -10.33 20.44 -12.82
CA VAL A 69 -10.01 19.13 -12.24
C VAL A 69 -10.43 18.04 -13.20
N ARG A 70 -9.61 17.03 -13.40
CA ARG A 70 -9.93 15.82 -14.16
C ARG A 70 -9.34 14.60 -13.44
N THR A 71 -9.95 13.46 -13.61
CA THR A 71 -9.43 12.20 -13.08
C THR A 71 -8.96 11.31 -14.22
N ILE A 72 -7.76 10.78 -14.08
CA ILE A 72 -7.20 9.80 -15.00
C ILE A 72 -6.91 8.50 -14.27
N VAL A 73 -6.89 7.40 -15.00
CA VAL A 73 -6.32 6.13 -14.55
C VAL A 73 -5.10 5.81 -15.40
N ALA A 74 -4.00 5.52 -14.75
CA ALA A 74 -2.76 5.08 -15.38
C ALA A 74 -2.58 3.58 -15.14
N ALA A 75 -2.36 2.80 -16.20
CA ALA A 75 -2.14 1.37 -16.14
C ALA A 75 -0.66 1.05 -16.33
N PHE A 76 -0.03 0.55 -15.27
CA PHE A 76 1.37 0.12 -15.29
C PHE A 76 1.43 -1.36 -15.62
N THR A 77 1.90 -1.69 -16.82
CA THR A 77 1.99 -3.05 -17.33
C THR A 77 3.37 -3.67 -17.17
N ALA A 78 4.37 -2.85 -16.91
CA ALA A 78 5.76 -3.27 -16.72
C ALA A 78 6.51 -2.29 -15.81
N GLY A 79 7.69 -2.67 -15.38
CA GLY A 79 8.55 -1.86 -14.55
C GLY A 79 8.29 -2.02 -13.05
N ASP A 80 9.02 -1.23 -12.26
CA ASP A 80 8.89 -1.22 -10.81
C ASP A 80 7.79 -0.23 -10.40
N VAL A 81 6.76 -0.72 -9.74
CA VAL A 81 5.65 0.07 -9.18
C VAL A 81 5.74 0.21 -7.66
N ASP A 82 6.82 -0.32 -7.06
CA ASP A 82 7.06 -0.19 -5.63
C ASP A 82 7.19 1.29 -5.24
N PHE A 83 6.80 1.60 -4.02
CA PHE A 83 6.80 2.96 -3.46
C PHE A 83 5.79 3.94 -4.08
N LEU A 84 4.91 3.50 -4.97
CA LEU A 84 3.73 4.28 -5.33
C LEU A 84 2.69 4.15 -4.21
N PHE A 85 2.23 5.27 -3.69
CA PHE A 85 1.23 5.33 -2.61
C PHE A 85 0.24 6.47 -2.85
N VAL A 86 -0.89 6.39 -2.20
CA VAL A 86 -1.92 7.45 -2.25
C VAL A 86 -1.37 8.74 -1.65
N GLY A 87 -1.57 9.86 -2.34
CA GLY A 87 -1.00 11.15 -1.99
C GLY A 87 0.32 11.47 -2.69
N ARG A 88 0.88 10.55 -3.47
CA ARG A 88 2.09 10.83 -4.27
C ARG A 88 1.75 11.77 -5.40
N ASN A 89 2.59 12.80 -5.59
CA ASN A 89 2.44 13.79 -6.63
C ASN A 89 3.30 13.46 -7.85
N GLY A 90 2.82 13.87 -9.02
CA GLY A 90 3.49 13.77 -10.29
C GLY A 90 3.00 14.82 -11.26
N VAL A 91 3.42 14.75 -12.50
CA VAL A 91 3.01 15.65 -13.57
C VAL A 91 2.34 14.84 -14.68
N PHE A 92 1.18 15.30 -15.11
CA PHE A 92 0.48 14.73 -16.24
C PHE A 92 0.46 15.72 -17.40
N TYR A 93 0.93 15.27 -18.57
CA TYR A 93 0.83 16.02 -19.82
C TYR A 93 -0.32 15.47 -20.64
N ASP A 94 -1.28 16.33 -20.96
CA ASP A 94 -2.40 15.95 -21.82
C ASP A 94 -1.97 15.92 -23.30
N ARG A 95 -2.86 15.46 -24.18
CA ARG A 95 -2.57 15.38 -25.62
C ARG A 95 -2.37 16.75 -26.30
N ALA A 96 -2.83 17.81 -25.68
CA ALA A 96 -2.63 19.19 -26.16
C ALA A 96 -1.30 19.78 -25.65
N GLY A 97 -0.51 19.02 -24.88
CA GLY A 97 0.76 19.46 -24.32
C GLY A 97 0.62 20.32 -23.07
N ASN A 98 -0.58 20.38 -22.47
CA ASN A 98 -0.75 21.09 -21.20
C ASN A 98 -0.28 20.22 -20.05
N ASP A 99 0.38 20.85 -19.09
CA ASP A 99 0.79 20.27 -17.82
C ASP A 99 -0.32 20.34 -16.77
N TRP A 100 -0.42 19.30 -15.97
CA TRP A 100 -1.38 19.17 -14.87
C TRP A 100 -0.65 18.62 -13.66
N ASP A 101 -0.92 19.16 -12.49
CA ASP A 101 -0.48 18.58 -11.22
C ASP A 101 -1.31 17.33 -10.94
N ALA A 102 -0.66 16.18 -10.92
CA ALA A 102 -1.31 14.89 -10.72
C ALA A 102 -1.02 14.37 -9.31
N THR A 103 -2.07 13.98 -8.58
CA THR A 103 -1.94 13.36 -7.26
C THR A 103 -2.62 11.99 -7.28
N ILE A 104 -1.95 10.95 -6.80
CA ILE A 104 -2.53 9.62 -6.69
C ILE A 104 -3.60 9.63 -5.59
N VAL A 105 -4.84 9.33 -5.96
CA VAL A 105 -5.98 9.26 -5.01
C VAL A 105 -6.38 7.83 -4.67
N LYS A 106 -6.07 6.87 -5.54
CA LYS A 106 -6.39 5.45 -5.32
C LYS A 106 -5.44 4.55 -6.10
N LEU A 107 -5.07 3.44 -5.50
CA LEU A 107 -4.26 2.39 -6.13
C LEU A 107 -4.99 1.06 -6.12
N ILE A 108 -4.84 0.31 -7.22
CA ILE A 108 -5.21 -1.10 -7.30
C ILE A 108 -3.91 -1.87 -7.50
N ASP A 109 -3.45 -2.48 -6.43
CA ASP A 109 -2.14 -3.15 -6.37
C ASP A 109 -2.23 -4.56 -6.97
N ASN A 110 -1.63 -4.72 -8.14
CA ASN A 110 -1.41 -6.00 -8.79
C ASN A 110 0.06 -6.09 -9.21
N PRO A 111 0.73 -7.23 -9.02
CA PRO A 111 2.13 -7.37 -9.40
C PRO A 111 2.28 -7.26 -10.92
N THR A 112 3.26 -6.48 -11.37
CA THR A 112 3.60 -6.26 -12.78
C THR A 112 4.69 -7.20 -13.26
N SER A 113 5.36 -7.95 -12.36
CA SER A 113 6.40 -8.91 -12.69
C SER A 113 6.38 -10.11 -11.74
N ILE A 114 7.00 -11.22 -12.18
CA ILE A 114 7.16 -12.44 -11.36
C ILE A 114 7.95 -12.14 -10.08
N GLY A 115 8.99 -11.29 -10.17
CA GLY A 115 9.76 -10.87 -9.00
C GLY A 115 8.91 -10.12 -7.97
N GLN A 116 8.07 -9.17 -8.41
CA GLN A 116 7.13 -8.49 -7.52
C GLN A 116 6.09 -9.44 -6.92
N ALA A 117 5.61 -10.42 -7.70
CA ALA A 117 4.70 -11.44 -7.20
C ALA A 117 5.35 -12.30 -6.10
N PHE A 118 6.64 -12.64 -6.26
CA PHE A 118 7.40 -13.40 -5.26
C PHE A 118 7.52 -12.63 -3.95
N PHE A 119 7.82 -11.34 -3.98
CA PHE A 119 7.97 -10.51 -2.79
C PHE A 119 6.65 -9.94 -2.25
N SER A 120 5.55 -10.06 -2.98
CA SER A 120 4.23 -9.50 -2.61
C SER A 120 3.75 -9.95 -1.22
N PRO A 121 3.84 -11.23 -0.80
CA PRO A 121 3.40 -11.64 0.54
C PRO A 121 4.20 -10.97 1.66
N TYR A 122 5.52 -10.83 1.47
CA TYR A 122 6.39 -10.20 2.46
C TYR A 122 6.11 -8.70 2.59
N LYS A 123 5.89 -8.01 1.47
CA LYS A 123 5.51 -6.59 1.46
C LYS A 123 4.17 -6.35 2.14
N LYS A 124 3.19 -7.22 1.90
CA LYS A 124 1.88 -7.16 2.59
C LYS A 124 2.02 -7.36 4.10
N PHE A 125 2.88 -8.29 4.51
CA PHE A 125 3.15 -8.52 5.92
C PHE A 125 3.83 -7.31 6.58
N LEU A 126 4.84 -6.72 5.94
CA LEU A 126 5.51 -5.52 6.45
C LEU A 126 4.53 -4.35 6.58
N ARG A 127 3.71 -4.08 5.55
CA ARG A 127 2.66 -3.04 5.62
C ARG A 127 1.66 -3.30 6.74
N PHE A 128 1.30 -4.56 6.98
CA PHE A 128 0.43 -4.92 8.09
C PHE A 128 1.07 -4.59 9.44
N VAL A 129 2.35 -4.93 9.62
CA VAL A 129 3.10 -4.61 10.84
C VAL A 129 3.22 -3.08 11.03
N GLU A 130 3.57 -2.34 9.98
CA GLU A 130 3.64 -0.88 9.99
C GLU A 130 2.28 -0.25 10.37
N ALA A 131 1.18 -0.74 9.80
CA ALA A 131 -0.16 -0.27 10.13
C ALA A 131 -0.50 -0.53 11.60
N GLN A 132 -0.15 -1.69 12.16
CA GLN A 132 -0.34 -2.01 13.56
C GLN A 132 0.49 -1.12 14.49
N VAL A 133 1.74 -0.84 14.12
CA VAL A 133 2.61 0.07 14.87
C VAL A 133 2.06 1.50 14.82
N ALA A 134 1.65 1.98 13.65
CA ALA A 134 1.06 3.30 13.47
C ALA A 134 -0.24 3.48 14.27
N GLN A 135 -1.12 2.47 14.27
CA GLN A 135 -2.34 2.50 15.09
C GLN A 135 -2.03 2.57 16.59
N ARG A 136 -1.05 1.80 17.06
CA ARG A 136 -0.62 1.83 18.47
C ARG A 136 0.03 3.16 18.84
N ALA A 137 0.80 3.76 17.94
CA ALA A 137 1.37 5.09 18.14
C ALA A 137 0.27 6.15 18.24
N ALA A 138 -0.67 6.17 17.29
CA ALA A 138 -1.79 7.12 17.28
C ALA A 138 -2.68 7.00 18.53
N SER A 139 -2.94 5.78 19.02
CA SER A 139 -3.73 5.58 20.25
C SER A 139 -3.01 6.09 21.50
N LYS A 140 -1.68 5.99 21.56
CA LYS A 140 -0.88 6.54 22.66
C LYS A 140 -0.83 8.06 22.60
N ASP A 141 -0.67 8.65 21.42
CA ASP A 141 -0.66 10.10 21.24
C ASP A 141 -2.03 10.72 21.61
N ALA A 142 -3.14 10.07 21.27
CA ALA A 142 -4.47 10.49 21.69
C ALA A 142 -4.61 10.47 23.23
N ALA A 143 -4.19 9.39 23.87
CA ALA A 143 -4.25 9.26 25.34
C ALA A 143 -3.36 10.29 26.06
N VAL A 144 -2.18 10.60 25.50
CA VAL A 144 -1.29 11.65 26.05
C VAL A 144 -1.92 13.03 25.84
N THR A 145 -2.52 13.29 24.71
CA THR A 145 -3.17 14.58 24.42
C THR A 145 -4.38 14.81 25.32
N GLU A 146 -5.23 13.80 25.51
CA GLU A 146 -6.34 13.87 26.47
C GLU A 146 -5.86 14.11 27.90
N GLY A 147 -4.80 13.42 28.33
CA GLY A 147 -4.19 13.61 29.64
C GLY A 147 -3.59 15.00 29.83
N LEU A 148 -2.99 15.58 28.79
CA LEU A 148 -2.48 16.95 28.82
C LEU A 148 -3.61 17.99 28.85
N GLN A 149 -4.67 17.79 28.08
CA GLN A 149 -5.84 18.67 28.07
C GLN A 149 -6.58 18.64 29.40
N ALA A 150 -6.74 17.46 30.02
CA ALA A 150 -7.33 17.35 31.37
C ALA A 150 -6.49 18.08 32.43
N LYS A 151 -5.17 17.95 32.37
CA LYS A 151 -4.27 18.69 33.29
C LYS A 151 -4.29 20.20 33.04
N ALA A 152 -4.33 20.62 31.77
CA ALA A 152 -4.42 22.04 31.41
C ALA A 152 -5.75 22.65 31.87
N ALA A 153 -6.87 21.95 31.74
CA ALA A 153 -8.16 22.36 32.23
C ALA A 153 -8.19 22.48 33.77
N HIS A 154 -7.52 21.58 34.49
CA HIS A 154 -7.40 21.60 35.93
C HIS A 154 -6.56 22.80 36.43
N LEU A 155 -5.51 23.17 35.70
CA LEU A 155 -4.69 24.34 35.98
C LEU A 155 -5.41 25.65 35.64
N ALA A 156 -6.22 25.69 34.61
CA ALA A 156 -7.01 26.87 34.23
C ALA A 156 -8.19 27.13 35.18
N GLY A 157 -8.65 26.10 35.92
CA GLY A 157 -9.75 26.19 36.87
C GLY A 157 -9.38 26.78 38.26
N GLY A 158 -8.15 27.23 38.51
CA GLY A 158 -7.75 28.00 39.68
C GLY A 158 -7.83 27.27 41.02
N ALA A 159 -7.80 25.96 41.09
CA ALA A 159 -7.71 25.21 42.34
C ALA A 159 -6.25 25.18 42.82
N ALA A 160 -6.01 25.69 44.04
CA ALA A 160 -4.71 25.64 44.69
C ALA A 160 -4.18 24.21 44.80
N PRO A 161 -2.87 23.98 44.64
CA PRO A 161 -2.31 22.64 44.67
C PRO A 161 -2.41 22.06 46.08
N THR A 162 -3.32 21.13 46.27
CA THR A 162 -3.22 20.18 47.38
C THR A 162 -2.02 19.27 47.09
N PRO A 163 -1.17 18.90 48.05
CA PRO A 163 -0.03 18.03 47.81
C PRO A 163 -0.51 16.75 47.18
N ALA A 164 -0.17 16.53 45.92
CA ALA A 164 -0.59 15.38 45.17
C ALA A 164 0.09 14.15 45.77
N GLU A 165 -0.72 13.32 46.37
CA GLU A 165 -0.47 11.90 46.56
C GLU A 165 -0.02 11.34 45.18
N ALA A 166 1.13 10.68 45.16
CA ALA A 166 1.69 10.10 43.96
C ALA A 166 0.60 9.28 43.23
N PRO A 167 0.42 9.42 41.92
CA PRO A 167 -0.60 8.65 41.21
C PRO A 167 -0.36 7.18 41.50
N ALA A 168 -1.30 6.54 42.18
CA ALA A 168 -1.29 5.10 42.34
C ALA A 168 -1.15 4.48 40.94
N PRO A 169 -0.28 3.49 40.75
CA PRO A 169 -0.13 2.85 39.46
C PRO A 169 -1.51 2.40 39.04
N SER A 170 -1.96 2.86 37.87
CA SER A 170 -3.22 2.42 37.28
C SER A 170 -3.24 0.91 37.44
N LYS A 171 -4.30 0.37 38.03
CA LYS A 171 -4.50 -1.05 38.17
C LYS A 171 -4.53 -1.63 36.78
N THR A 172 -3.35 -1.86 36.22
CA THR A 172 -3.20 -2.71 35.04
C THR A 172 -3.73 -4.06 35.53
N ASP A 173 -4.87 -4.45 35.03
CA ASP A 173 -5.59 -5.61 35.48
C ASP A 173 -4.59 -6.77 35.49
N VAL A 174 -4.31 -7.32 36.67
CA VAL A 174 -3.32 -8.40 36.87
C VAL A 174 -3.61 -9.54 35.89
N GLY A 175 -4.88 -9.73 35.54
CA GLY A 175 -5.33 -10.66 34.53
C GLY A 175 -4.79 -10.33 33.12
N THR A 176 -4.76 -9.06 32.74
CA THR A 176 -4.25 -8.64 31.42
C THR A 176 -2.73 -8.82 31.33
N VAL A 177 -1.99 -8.50 32.42
CA VAL A 177 -0.52 -8.71 32.46
C VAL A 177 -0.20 -10.21 32.46
N ALA A 178 -0.96 -11.00 33.21
CA ALA A 178 -0.80 -12.45 33.22
C ALA A 178 -1.14 -13.06 31.86
N ALA A 179 -2.20 -12.62 31.19
CA ALA A 179 -2.56 -13.09 29.86
C ALA A 179 -1.50 -12.73 28.81
N ILE A 180 -0.93 -11.53 28.85
CA ILE A 180 0.18 -11.13 27.99
C ILE A 180 1.43 -11.96 28.30
N GLY A 181 1.72 -12.21 29.59
CA GLY A 181 2.85 -13.04 30.02
C GLY A 181 2.73 -14.48 29.52
N VAL A 182 1.54 -15.07 29.61
CA VAL A 182 1.27 -16.44 29.09
C VAL A 182 1.36 -16.45 27.56
N ALA A 183 0.82 -15.45 26.87
CA ALA A 183 0.89 -15.37 25.41
C ALA A 183 2.33 -15.21 24.92
N LEU A 184 3.14 -14.37 25.57
CA LEU A 184 4.57 -14.21 25.26
C LEU A 184 5.36 -15.48 25.64
N GLY A 185 5.04 -16.12 26.75
CA GLY A 185 5.66 -17.38 27.19
C GLY A 185 5.38 -18.52 26.22
N SER A 186 4.15 -18.67 25.75
CA SER A 186 3.79 -19.68 24.76
C SER A 186 4.44 -19.41 23.40
N LEU A 187 4.53 -18.14 22.99
CA LEU A 187 5.20 -17.76 21.75
C LEU A 187 6.71 -18.06 21.82
N SER A 188 7.36 -17.80 22.97
CA SER A 188 8.79 -18.09 23.14
C SER A 188 9.09 -19.59 23.16
N THR A 189 8.21 -20.42 23.73
CA THR A 189 8.36 -21.89 23.70
C THR A 189 8.18 -22.44 22.29
N VAL A 190 7.19 -21.96 21.53
CA VAL A 190 7.02 -22.35 20.13
C VAL A 190 8.19 -21.87 19.28
N ALA A 191 8.63 -20.62 19.45
CA ALA A 191 9.80 -20.10 18.74
C ALA A 191 11.08 -20.88 19.09
N GLY A 192 11.29 -21.24 20.35
CA GLY A 192 12.40 -22.06 20.81
C GLY A 192 12.38 -23.48 20.21
N ALA A 193 11.21 -24.12 20.18
CA ALA A 193 11.04 -25.42 19.57
C ALA A 193 11.26 -25.41 18.04
N VAL A 194 10.79 -24.38 17.35
CA VAL A 194 11.06 -24.19 15.92
C VAL A 194 12.54 -23.94 15.68
N LEU A 195 13.16 -23.08 16.49
CA LEU A 195 14.58 -22.75 16.37
C LEU A 195 15.46 -23.98 16.61
N SER A 196 15.15 -24.81 17.63
CA SER A 196 15.91 -26.05 17.88
C SER A 196 15.80 -27.03 16.71
N LYS A 197 14.59 -27.18 16.13
CA LYS A 197 14.40 -28.01 14.93
C LYS A 197 15.11 -27.48 13.70
N VAL A 198 15.15 -26.16 13.52
CA VAL A 198 15.92 -25.53 12.45
C VAL A 198 17.43 -25.78 12.66
N LEU A 199 17.94 -25.67 13.88
CA LEU A 199 19.35 -25.93 14.19
C LEU A 199 19.75 -27.39 14.00
N GLU A 200 18.82 -28.34 14.26
CA GLU A 200 19.03 -29.78 14.00
C GLU A 200 19.23 -30.07 12.48
N LEU A 201 18.70 -29.22 11.59
CA LEU A 201 18.91 -29.38 10.15
C LEU A 201 20.37 -29.16 9.70
N GLY A 202 21.19 -28.50 10.51
CA GLY A 202 22.61 -28.31 10.21
C GLY A 202 22.87 -27.68 8.83
N PRO A 203 23.63 -28.34 7.93
CA PRO A 203 23.94 -27.80 6.60
C PRO A 203 22.75 -27.68 5.67
N TRP A 204 21.58 -28.27 6.02
CA TRP A 204 20.34 -28.20 5.25
C TRP A 204 19.50 -26.95 5.57
N ILE A 205 19.93 -26.13 6.54
CA ILE A 205 19.23 -24.88 6.90
C ILE A 205 18.94 -23.98 5.69
N PRO A 206 19.88 -23.72 4.76
CA PRO A 206 19.61 -22.86 3.60
C PRO A 206 18.49 -23.44 2.71
N LEU A 207 18.48 -24.76 2.53
CA LEU A 207 17.48 -25.44 1.72
C LEU A 207 16.09 -25.40 2.38
N ALA A 208 16.02 -25.58 3.69
CA ALA A 208 14.79 -25.48 4.46
C ALA A 208 14.21 -24.05 4.39
N LEU A 209 15.06 -23.04 4.52
CA LEU A 209 14.67 -21.64 4.42
C LEU A 209 14.16 -21.30 3.01
N LEU A 210 14.85 -21.79 1.98
CA LEU A 210 14.42 -21.66 0.60
C LEU A 210 13.07 -22.37 0.36
N GLY A 211 12.86 -23.55 0.94
CA GLY A 211 11.60 -24.28 0.88
C GLY A 211 10.43 -23.50 1.49
N VAL A 212 10.63 -22.91 2.66
CA VAL A 212 9.64 -22.06 3.33
C VAL A 212 9.34 -20.81 2.48
N MET A 213 10.36 -20.14 1.94
CA MET A 213 10.18 -19.01 1.05
C MET A 213 9.37 -19.39 -0.20
N LEU A 214 9.67 -20.53 -0.82
CA LEU A 214 8.91 -21.03 -1.98
C LEU A 214 7.49 -21.42 -1.61
N ALA A 215 7.25 -22.01 -0.45
CA ALA A 215 5.92 -22.36 0.00
C ALA A 215 5.03 -21.12 0.21
N ILE A 216 5.59 -20.03 0.75
CA ILE A 216 4.86 -18.77 0.96
C ILE A 216 4.65 -18.02 -0.37
N SER A 217 5.69 -17.94 -1.21
CA SER A 217 5.66 -17.14 -2.44
C SER A 217 5.16 -17.92 -3.66
N GLY A 218 5.24 -19.26 -3.63
CA GLY A 218 4.88 -20.13 -4.75
C GLY A 218 3.49 -19.88 -5.33
N PRO A 219 2.42 -19.84 -4.53
CA PRO A 219 1.08 -19.55 -5.03
C PRO A 219 0.98 -18.20 -5.74
N SER A 220 1.63 -17.16 -5.21
CA SER A 220 1.63 -15.81 -5.81
C SER A 220 2.39 -15.78 -7.14
N VAL A 221 3.51 -16.46 -7.21
CA VAL A 221 4.33 -16.59 -8.43
C VAL A 221 3.58 -17.39 -9.50
N LEU A 222 2.92 -18.47 -9.11
CA LEU A 222 2.18 -19.35 -10.03
C LEU A 222 1.01 -18.60 -10.66
N ILE A 223 0.26 -17.83 -9.87
CA ILE A 223 -0.82 -16.97 -10.36
C ILE A 223 -0.27 -15.89 -11.30
N ALA A 224 0.85 -15.26 -10.96
CA ALA A 224 1.47 -14.25 -11.80
C ALA A 224 2.00 -14.85 -13.12
N TRP A 225 2.61 -16.03 -13.07
CA TRP A 225 3.12 -16.73 -14.25
C TRP A 225 2.00 -17.16 -15.21
N MET A 226 0.87 -17.62 -14.67
CA MET A 226 -0.31 -17.97 -15.49
C MET A 226 -0.96 -16.74 -16.14
N LYS A 227 -0.66 -15.55 -15.65
CA LYS A 227 -1.25 -14.28 -16.08
C LYS A 227 -0.38 -13.56 -17.11
N LEU A 228 0.95 -13.67 -17.00
CA LEU A 228 1.93 -13.06 -17.88
C LEU A 228 2.12 -13.89 -19.16
#